data_ab51957a960cfcf39dec34f2171bea60
#
_entry.id   ab51957a960cfcf39dec34f2171bea60
#
_cell.length_a   1.000
_cell.length_b   1.000
_cell.length_c   1.000
_cell.angle_alpha   90.00
_cell.angle_beta   90.00
_cell.angle_gamma   90.00
#
_symmetry.space_group_name_H-M   'P 1'
#
loop_
_entity.id
_entity.type
_entity.pdbx_description
1 polymer ?
#
loop_
_entity_poly.entity_id
_entity_poly.type
_entity_poly.pdbx_seq_one_letter_code
_entity_poly.pdbx_strand_id
1 'polypeptide(L)'
;SWLSTDDAQRWLQLLEHNIAWEQPLVQVFGKYHRVPRKTVFVAEQGLKYRYSGAIHVGEGWPEWFLPLLEQVNHSAWAEFNGCLLNLYRDGDDRMGWHADDETEIDQTKPIASLSLGSTRDFFFRHRSDPTKRAAIPLADGDLLIMHPGCQELWMHSVPQRRKVKTMRINLTFRHFLKA
;
A
#
# COMPACT_ATOMS: atom_id res chain seq x y z
N SER A 1 -10.90 -4.39 13.82
CA SER A 1 -9.85 -5.07 13.04
C SER A 1 -10.46 -6.14 12.14
N TRP A 2 -9.97 -6.28 10.94
CA TRP A 2 -10.42 -7.31 9.98
C TRP A 2 -9.73 -8.66 10.26
N LEU A 3 -8.44 -8.66 10.57
CA LEU A 3 -7.74 -9.84 11.07
C LEU A 3 -7.84 -9.96 12.59
N SER A 4 -7.75 -11.19 13.10
CA SER A 4 -7.47 -11.41 14.51
C SER A 4 -6.08 -10.87 14.87
N THR A 5 -5.84 -10.58 16.15
CA THR A 5 -4.52 -10.12 16.61
C THR A 5 -3.42 -11.15 16.29
N ASP A 6 -3.71 -12.44 16.49
CA ASP A 6 -2.74 -13.50 16.22
C ASP A 6 -2.42 -13.64 14.72
N ASP A 7 -3.43 -13.53 13.86
CA ASP A 7 -3.22 -13.56 12.42
C ASP A 7 -2.47 -12.33 11.93
N ALA A 8 -2.80 -11.14 12.42
CA ALA A 8 -2.09 -9.91 12.08
C ALA A 8 -0.60 -9.99 12.46
N GLN A 9 -0.29 -10.47 13.66
CA GLN A 9 1.08 -10.68 14.13
C GLN A 9 1.82 -11.72 13.28
N ARG A 10 1.17 -12.83 12.94
CA ARG A 10 1.74 -13.86 12.08
C ARG A 10 2.07 -13.30 10.69
N TRP A 11 1.15 -12.55 10.07
CA TRP A 11 1.39 -11.93 8.76
C TRP A 11 2.48 -10.87 8.81
N LEU A 12 2.52 -10.05 9.87
CA LEU A 12 3.58 -9.06 10.06
C LEU A 12 4.96 -9.72 10.04
N GLN A 13 5.15 -10.80 10.82
CA GLN A 13 6.41 -11.53 10.90
C GLN A 13 6.78 -12.22 9.58
N LEU A 14 5.82 -12.88 8.92
CA LEU A 14 6.04 -13.54 7.64
C LEU A 14 6.52 -12.53 6.58
N LEU A 15 5.86 -11.39 6.48
CA LEU A 15 6.20 -10.34 5.51
C LEU A 15 7.55 -9.69 5.84
N GLU A 16 7.83 -9.42 7.11
CA GLU A 16 9.09 -8.84 7.52
C GLU A 16 10.29 -9.70 7.09
N HIS A 17 10.19 -11.03 7.27
CA HIS A 17 11.31 -11.95 7.06
C HIS A 17 11.41 -12.51 5.64
N ASN A 18 10.29 -12.63 4.92
CA ASN A 18 10.28 -13.29 3.61
C ASN A 18 10.25 -12.34 2.41
N ILE A 19 10.05 -11.03 2.63
CA ILE A 19 10.06 -10.03 1.57
C ILE A 19 11.46 -9.42 1.44
N ALA A 20 11.99 -9.37 0.22
CA ALA A 20 13.25 -8.70 -0.10
C ALA A 20 13.05 -7.17 -0.17
N TRP A 21 12.92 -6.52 0.99
CA TRP A 21 12.62 -5.10 1.10
C TRP A 21 13.68 -4.20 0.47
N GLU A 22 13.26 -3.32 -0.44
CA GLU A 22 14.10 -2.34 -1.11
C GLU A 22 13.81 -0.91 -0.63
N GLN A 23 14.80 -0.05 -0.72
CA GLN A 23 14.62 1.39 -0.47
C GLN A 23 14.99 2.17 -1.73
N PRO A 24 14.02 2.50 -2.58
CA PRO A 24 14.28 3.16 -3.86
C PRO A 24 14.89 4.55 -3.68
N LEU A 25 15.66 4.97 -4.69
CA LEU A 25 16.12 6.35 -4.86
C LEU A 25 15.19 7.04 -5.85
N VAL A 26 14.74 8.24 -5.50
CA VAL A 26 13.99 9.13 -6.40
C VAL A 26 14.78 10.39 -6.65
N GLN A 27 14.74 10.89 -7.87
CA GLN A 27 15.38 12.17 -8.22
C GLN A 27 14.36 13.30 -8.05
N VAL A 28 14.68 14.25 -7.18
CA VAL A 28 13.88 15.45 -6.93
C VAL A 28 14.79 16.68 -7.12
N PHE A 29 14.43 17.57 -8.03
CA PHE A 29 15.22 18.75 -8.38
C PHE A 29 16.71 18.44 -8.64
N GLY A 30 16.99 17.37 -9.39
CA GLY A 30 18.34 16.94 -9.76
C GLY A 30 19.12 16.23 -8.65
N LYS A 31 18.59 16.10 -7.44
CA LYS A 31 19.20 15.38 -6.32
C LYS A 31 18.52 14.04 -6.06
N TYR A 32 19.32 13.03 -5.74
CA TYR A 32 18.80 11.71 -5.36
C TYR A 32 18.47 11.68 -3.86
N HIS A 33 17.25 11.23 -3.56
CA HIS A 33 16.75 11.04 -2.19
C HIS A 33 16.27 9.60 -2.02
N ARG A 34 16.58 9.00 -0.87
CA ARG A 34 15.96 7.74 -0.49
C ARG A 34 14.50 7.97 -0.18
N VAL A 35 13.63 7.14 -0.74
CA VAL A 35 12.21 7.13 -0.38
C VAL A 35 12.09 6.85 1.12
N PRO A 36 11.32 7.66 1.90
CA PRO A 36 11.21 7.50 3.34
C PRO A 36 10.28 6.33 3.71
N ARG A 37 10.61 5.15 3.26
CA ARG A 37 10.06 3.82 3.55
C ARG A 37 10.77 2.79 2.66
N LYS A 38 10.58 1.50 2.95
CA LYS A 38 10.95 0.43 2.03
C LYS A 38 9.74 -0.05 1.24
N THR A 39 9.95 -0.55 0.03
CA THR A 39 8.86 -1.01 -0.85
C THR A 39 9.25 -2.30 -1.58
N VAL A 40 8.24 -3.09 -1.93
CA VAL A 40 8.37 -4.21 -2.88
C VAL A 40 7.06 -4.34 -3.65
N PHE A 41 7.15 -4.69 -4.91
CA PHE A 41 5.99 -5.01 -5.75
C PHE A 41 5.87 -6.52 -5.93
N VAL A 42 4.74 -7.09 -5.53
CA VAL A 42 4.39 -8.51 -5.69
C VAL A 42 3.16 -8.58 -6.59
N ALA A 43 3.25 -9.32 -7.70
CA ALA A 43 2.18 -9.36 -8.69
C ALA A 43 2.23 -10.62 -9.53
N GLU A 44 1.18 -10.87 -10.31
CA GLU A 44 1.18 -11.92 -11.34
C GLU A 44 2.42 -11.82 -12.23
N GLN A 45 2.90 -12.97 -12.66
CA GLN A 45 4.12 -13.04 -13.47
C GLN A 45 3.99 -12.23 -14.76
N GLY A 46 4.99 -11.38 -15.01
CA GLY A 46 5.07 -10.55 -16.21
C GLY A 46 4.24 -9.25 -16.16
N LEU A 47 3.43 -9.03 -15.13
CA LEU A 47 2.70 -7.78 -14.93
C LEU A 47 3.68 -6.64 -14.70
N LYS A 48 3.53 -5.52 -15.41
CA LYS A 48 4.40 -4.36 -15.34
C LYS A 48 3.71 -3.19 -14.65
N TYR A 49 4.42 -2.55 -13.75
CA TYR A 49 3.95 -1.36 -13.06
C TYR A 49 5.06 -0.31 -12.96
N ARG A 50 4.76 0.91 -13.42
CA ARG A 50 5.69 2.05 -13.29
C ARG A 50 5.42 2.77 -11.97
N TYR A 51 6.38 2.67 -11.05
CA TYR A 51 6.29 3.31 -9.75
C TYR A 51 7.62 3.93 -9.33
N SER A 52 7.60 5.11 -8.73
CA SER A 52 8.79 5.83 -8.26
C SER A 52 9.90 5.97 -9.32
N GLY A 53 9.53 6.15 -10.60
CA GLY A 53 10.45 6.33 -11.72
C GLY A 53 11.10 5.05 -12.26
N ALA A 54 10.75 3.88 -11.72
CA ALA A 54 11.20 2.56 -12.18
C ALA A 54 10.03 1.72 -12.70
N ILE A 55 10.34 0.76 -13.56
CA ILE A 55 9.39 -0.28 -13.98
C ILE A 55 9.64 -1.51 -13.12
N HIS A 56 8.61 -1.93 -12.40
CA HIS A 56 8.60 -3.16 -11.62
C HIS A 56 7.88 -4.24 -12.42
N VAL A 57 8.39 -5.46 -12.40
CA VAL A 57 7.83 -6.60 -13.10
C VAL A 57 7.44 -7.65 -12.07
N GLY A 58 6.20 -8.13 -12.14
CA GLY A 58 5.72 -9.21 -11.27
C GLY A 58 6.43 -10.52 -11.58
N GLU A 59 6.88 -11.22 -10.56
CA GLU A 59 7.55 -12.52 -10.61
C GLU A 59 6.62 -13.69 -10.24
N GLY A 60 5.33 -13.40 -10.04
CA GLY A 60 4.33 -14.34 -9.52
C GLY A 60 4.10 -14.14 -8.01
N TRP A 61 2.97 -14.64 -7.54
CA TRP A 61 2.64 -14.63 -6.12
C TRP A 61 3.38 -15.75 -5.40
N PRO A 62 4.09 -15.49 -4.29
CA PRO A 62 4.63 -16.56 -3.45
C PRO A 62 3.48 -17.43 -2.92
N GLU A 63 3.65 -18.75 -2.91
CA GLU A 63 2.61 -19.68 -2.45
C GLU A 63 2.09 -19.35 -1.03
N TRP A 64 2.99 -18.97 -0.13
CA TRP A 64 2.65 -18.61 1.24
C TRP A 64 1.81 -17.33 1.33
N PHE A 65 1.78 -16.49 0.28
CA PHE A 65 1.01 -15.25 0.23
C PHE A 65 -0.44 -15.47 -0.27
N LEU A 66 -0.68 -16.54 -1.04
CA LEU A 66 -1.97 -16.81 -1.67
C LEU A 66 -3.17 -16.85 -0.71
N PRO A 67 -3.08 -17.42 0.51
CA PRO A 67 -4.20 -17.41 1.45
C PRO A 67 -4.62 -16.00 1.87
N LEU A 68 -3.69 -15.06 1.99
CA LEU A 68 -4.01 -13.66 2.30
C LEU A 68 -4.67 -12.97 1.11
N LEU A 69 -4.13 -13.18 -0.09
CA LEU A 69 -4.70 -12.63 -1.33
C LEU A 69 -6.16 -13.09 -1.50
N GLU A 70 -6.44 -14.37 -1.30
CA GLU A 70 -7.79 -14.93 -1.40
C GLU A 70 -8.77 -14.30 -0.40
N GLN A 71 -8.36 -14.14 0.87
CA GLN A 71 -9.17 -13.49 1.89
C GLN A 71 -9.47 -12.02 1.54
N VAL A 72 -8.47 -11.28 1.04
CA VAL A 72 -8.64 -9.89 0.63
C VAL A 72 -9.54 -9.79 -0.59
N ASN A 73 -9.35 -10.63 -1.61
CA ASN A 73 -10.20 -10.70 -2.79
C ASN A 73 -11.66 -10.93 -2.42
N HIS A 74 -11.91 -11.90 -1.53
CA HIS A 74 -13.25 -12.20 -1.04
C HIS A 74 -13.89 -10.99 -0.34
N SER A 75 -13.14 -10.33 0.55
CA SER A 75 -13.65 -9.20 1.33
C SER A 75 -13.88 -7.94 0.48
N ALA A 76 -13.08 -7.74 -0.56
CA ALA A 76 -13.19 -6.60 -1.47
C ALA A 76 -14.14 -6.84 -2.65
N TRP A 77 -14.65 -8.07 -2.82
CA TRP A 77 -15.41 -8.50 -4.00
C TRP A 77 -14.67 -8.17 -5.31
N ALA A 78 -13.37 -8.48 -5.33
CA ALA A 78 -12.47 -8.14 -6.42
C ALA A 78 -11.45 -9.25 -6.66
N GLU A 79 -10.79 -9.19 -7.81
CA GLU A 79 -9.67 -10.04 -8.16
C GLU A 79 -8.44 -9.14 -8.36
N PHE A 80 -7.57 -9.09 -7.35
CA PHE A 80 -6.34 -8.31 -7.42
C PHE A 80 -5.24 -9.14 -8.06
N ASN A 81 -4.49 -8.52 -8.97
CA ASN A 81 -3.37 -9.14 -9.68
C ASN A 81 -2.01 -8.52 -9.34
N GLY A 82 -2.00 -7.51 -8.46
CA GLY A 82 -0.76 -6.91 -7.95
C GLY A 82 -0.95 -6.24 -6.59
N CYS A 83 0.14 -6.17 -5.85
CA CYS A 83 0.21 -5.58 -4.52
C CYS A 83 1.51 -4.79 -4.37
N LEU A 84 1.40 -3.52 -4.02
CA LEU A 84 2.54 -2.71 -3.56
C LEU A 84 2.62 -2.81 -2.05
N LEU A 85 3.73 -3.34 -1.56
CA LEU A 85 4.03 -3.44 -0.14
C LEU A 85 4.88 -2.25 0.28
N ASN A 86 4.53 -1.62 1.40
CA ASN A 86 5.26 -0.51 2.00
C ASN A 86 5.61 -0.86 3.44
N LEU A 87 6.89 -0.81 3.80
CA LEU A 87 7.37 -0.95 5.17
C LEU A 87 7.81 0.42 5.68
N TYR A 88 7.08 0.93 6.66
CA TYR A 88 7.42 2.10 7.47
C TYR A 88 8.15 1.60 8.71
N ARG A 89 9.45 1.89 8.82
CA ARG A 89 10.32 1.38 9.92
C ARG A 89 9.90 1.92 11.28
N ASP A 90 9.42 3.17 11.25
CA ASP A 90 8.93 3.91 12.42
C ASP A 90 8.07 5.11 11.97
N GLY A 91 7.84 6.05 12.86
CA GLY A 91 7.04 7.25 12.57
C GLY A 91 7.74 8.31 11.74
N ASP A 92 9.04 8.21 11.46
CA ASP A 92 9.74 9.12 10.55
C ASP A 92 9.48 8.76 9.09
N ASP A 93 9.25 7.49 8.79
CA ASP A 93 8.81 7.04 7.48
C ASP A 93 7.38 7.50 7.19
N ARG A 94 7.15 7.90 5.94
CA ARG A 94 5.91 8.58 5.52
C ARG A 94 5.61 8.36 4.04
N MET A 95 4.38 8.70 3.66
CA MET A 95 3.93 8.82 2.28
C MET A 95 3.26 10.18 2.08
N GLY A 96 3.73 10.95 1.10
CA GLY A 96 3.14 12.25 0.75
C GLY A 96 1.74 12.13 0.16
N TRP A 97 1.11 13.26 -0.12
CA TRP A 97 -0.19 13.33 -0.78
C TRP A 97 -0.11 12.78 -2.20
N HIS A 98 -0.93 11.78 -2.50
CA HIS A 98 -1.05 11.13 -3.82
C HIS A 98 -2.44 10.52 -3.98
N ALA A 99 -2.73 10.05 -5.17
CA ALA A 99 -3.80 9.13 -5.47
C ALA A 99 -3.21 7.98 -6.28
N ASP A 100 -3.84 6.82 -6.25
CA ASP A 100 -3.47 5.65 -7.02
C ASP A 100 -4.24 5.68 -8.36
N ASP A 101 -3.89 6.65 -9.20
CA ASP A 101 -4.57 6.97 -10.46
C ASP A 101 -3.69 6.78 -11.70
N GLU A 102 -2.65 5.96 -11.57
CA GLU A 102 -1.79 5.58 -12.68
C GLU A 102 -2.58 4.83 -13.76
N THR A 103 -2.20 5.02 -15.02
CA THR A 103 -2.90 4.48 -16.20
C THR A 103 -2.91 2.95 -16.26
N GLU A 104 -1.98 2.32 -15.56
CA GLU A 104 -1.89 0.86 -15.45
C GLU A 104 -2.90 0.27 -14.46
N ILE A 105 -3.54 1.07 -13.60
CA ILE A 105 -4.50 0.62 -12.59
C ILE A 105 -5.92 0.73 -13.14
N ASP A 106 -6.71 -0.35 -13.03
CA ASP A 106 -8.12 -0.34 -13.40
C ASP A 106 -8.94 0.46 -12.39
N GLN A 107 -9.27 1.71 -12.73
CA GLN A 107 -10.03 2.62 -11.88
C GLN A 107 -11.50 2.21 -11.67
N THR A 108 -11.98 1.20 -12.40
CA THR A 108 -13.33 0.64 -12.20
C THR A 108 -13.38 -0.41 -11.09
N LYS A 109 -12.23 -0.80 -10.56
CA LYS A 109 -12.08 -1.78 -9.48
C LYS A 109 -11.74 -1.09 -8.16
N PRO A 110 -12.08 -1.70 -7.01
CA PRO A 110 -11.65 -1.18 -5.71
C PRO A 110 -10.13 -1.36 -5.53
N ILE A 111 -9.59 -0.63 -4.56
CA ILE A 111 -8.25 -0.82 -4.02
C ILE A 111 -8.39 -1.24 -2.56
N ALA A 112 -7.71 -2.31 -2.15
CA ALA A 112 -7.71 -2.77 -0.77
C ALA A 112 -6.37 -2.49 -0.10
N SER A 113 -6.40 -1.92 1.09
CA SER A 113 -5.22 -1.52 1.87
C SER A 113 -5.24 -2.19 3.25
N LEU A 114 -4.42 -3.21 3.43
CA LEU A 114 -4.24 -3.91 4.70
C LEU A 114 -3.11 -3.26 5.49
N SER A 115 -3.37 -2.99 6.76
CA SER A 115 -2.38 -2.43 7.71
C SER A 115 -1.99 -3.47 8.74
N LEU A 116 -0.70 -3.63 8.98
CA LEU A 116 -0.13 -4.55 9.99
C LEU A 116 0.89 -3.80 10.84
N GLY A 117 0.92 -4.07 12.14
CA GLY A 117 1.83 -3.45 13.10
C GLY A 117 1.33 -2.11 13.63
N SER A 118 2.19 -1.12 13.74
CA SER A 118 1.86 0.17 14.37
C SER A 118 0.69 0.89 13.71
N THR A 119 -0.21 1.41 14.53
CA THR A 119 -1.29 2.31 14.07
C THR A 119 -0.70 3.56 13.45
N ARG A 120 -1.15 3.90 12.25
CA ARG A 120 -0.83 5.15 11.56
C ARG A 120 -2.08 5.82 11.05
N ASP A 121 -2.12 7.14 11.15
CA ASP A 121 -3.18 7.92 10.51
C ASP A 121 -3.08 7.82 8.99
N PHE A 122 -4.20 7.56 8.35
CA PHE A 122 -4.39 7.61 6.91
C PHE A 122 -5.27 8.81 6.61
N PHE A 123 -4.71 9.82 5.98
CA PHE A 123 -5.39 11.08 5.71
C PHE A 123 -5.96 11.11 4.32
N PHE A 124 -7.17 11.64 4.21
CA PHE A 124 -7.82 12.00 2.95
C PHE A 124 -7.96 13.50 2.83
N ARG A 125 -7.81 14.00 1.60
CA ARG A 125 -8.08 15.38 1.21
C ARG A 125 -8.73 15.40 -0.15
N HIS A 126 -9.88 16.07 -0.27
CA HIS A 126 -10.57 16.20 -1.55
C HIS A 126 -9.73 17.02 -2.53
N ARG A 127 -9.67 16.60 -3.80
CA ARG A 127 -8.79 17.22 -4.81
C ARG A 127 -9.19 18.66 -5.14
N SER A 128 -10.49 18.92 -5.31
CA SER A 128 -11.01 20.24 -5.68
C SER A 128 -11.37 21.13 -4.48
N ASP A 129 -11.49 20.56 -3.29
CA ASP A 129 -11.84 21.29 -2.06
C ASP A 129 -10.97 20.82 -0.88
N PRO A 130 -9.77 21.41 -0.69
CA PRO A 130 -8.85 21.01 0.37
C PRO A 130 -9.36 21.23 1.80
N THR A 131 -10.49 21.89 1.98
CA THR A 131 -11.14 22.02 3.30
C THR A 131 -11.82 20.72 3.72
N LYS A 132 -12.26 19.92 2.76
CA LYS A 132 -12.82 18.59 2.99
C LYS A 132 -11.69 17.60 3.24
N ARG A 133 -11.55 17.17 4.49
CA ARG A 133 -10.51 16.27 4.96
C ARG A 133 -11.09 15.22 5.90
N ALA A 134 -10.47 14.05 5.91
CA ALA A 134 -10.73 12.99 6.88
C ALA A 134 -9.43 12.38 7.34
N ALA A 135 -9.41 11.81 8.54
CA ALA A 135 -8.32 11.02 9.06
C ALA A 135 -8.89 9.73 9.63
N ILE A 136 -8.32 8.60 9.22
CA ILE A 136 -8.70 7.27 9.69
C ILE A 136 -7.46 6.66 10.35
N PRO A 137 -7.48 6.39 11.66
CA PRO A 137 -6.42 5.61 12.28
C PRO A 137 -6.53 4.16 11.79
N LEU A 138 -5.54 3.68 11.06
CA LEU A 138 -5.45 2.30 10.61
C LEU A 138 -4.56 1.52 11.58
N ALA A 139 -5.18 0.64 12.35
CA ALA A 139 -4.55 -0.20 13.35
C ALA A 139 -4.08 -1.54 12.76
N ASP A 140 -3.44 -2.35 13.61
CA ASP A 140 -3.01 -3.71 13.28
C ASP A 140 -4.18 -4.58 12.81
N GLY A 141 -4.06 -5.19 11.63
CA GLY A 141 -5.08 -6.04 11.04
C GLY A 141 -6.28 -5.29 10.43
N ASP A 142 -6.24 -3.97 10.26
CA ASP A 142 -7.32 -3.22 9.60
C ASP A 142 -7.21 -3.28 8.08
N LEU A 143 -8.34 -3.57 7.43
CA LEU A 143 -8.49 -3.55 5.98
C LEU A 143 -9.37 -2.36 5.58
N LEU A 144 -8.79 -1.43 4.82
CA LEU A 144 -9.50 -0.32 4.18
C LEU A 144 -9.78 -0.66 2.73
N ILE A 145 -11.03 -0.56 2.30
CA ILE A 145 -11.41 -0.71 0.89
C ILE A 145 -11.81 0.65 0.33
N MET A 146 -11.06 1.12 -0.66
CA MET A 146 -11.35 2.34 -1.40
C MET A 146 -12.10 1.95 -2.68
N HIS A 147 -13.38 2.31 -2.76
CA HIS A 147 -14.24 2.00 -3.90
C HIS A 147 -13.91 2.86 -5.13
N PRO A 148 -14.35 2.44 -6.33
CA PRO A 148 -14.23 3.24 -7.54
C PRO A 148 -14.70 4.69 -7.35
N GLY A 149 -13.99 5.64 -7.97
CA GLY A 149 -14.20 7.09 -7.78
C GLY A 149 -13.42 7.69 -6.62
N CYS A 150 -12.94 6.89 -5.65
CA CYS A 150 -12.14 7.41 -4.55
C CYS A 150 -10.86 8.11 -5.04
N GLN A 151 -10.14 7.49 -5.97
CA GLN A 151 -8.89 8.03 -6.49
C GLN A 151 -9.09 9.28 -7.38
N GLU A 152 -10.25 9.38 -8.02
CA GLU A 152 -10.64 10.56 -8.81
C GLU A 152 -10.90 11.78 -7.91
N LEU A 153 -11.58 11.58 -6.78
CA LEU A 153 -12.05 12.65 -5.91
C LEU A 153 -11.09 12.99 -4.76
N TRP A 154 -10.29 12.03 -4.31
CA TRP A 154 -9.51 12.17 -3.09
C TRP A 154 -8.04 11.84 -3.30
N MET A 155 -7.18 12.64 -2.69
CA MET A 155 -5.79 12.29 -2.40
C MET A 155 -5.69 11.73 -0.98
N HIS A 156 -4.69 10.88 -0.76
CA HIS A 156 -4.42 10.33 0.57
C HIS A 156 -2.93 10.42 0.92
N SER A 157 -2.63 10.27 2.20
CA SER A 157 -1.25 10.34 2.71
C SER A 157 -1.10 9.59 4.04
N VAL A 158 0.13 9.21 4.34
CA VAL A 158 0.54 8.71 5.66
C VAL A 158 1.56 9.71 6.22
N PRO A 159 1.14 10.63 7.11
CA PRO A 159 2.03 11.69 7.60
C PRO A 159 3.07 11.14 8.57
N GLN A 160 4.17 11.88 8.75
CA GLN A 160 5.16 11.61 9.78
C GLN A 160 4.53 11.64 11.18
N ARG A 161 4.93 10.69 12.04
CA ARG A 161 4.47 10.55 13.43
C ARG A 161 5.64 10.17 14.36
N ARG A 162 6.51 11.09 14.69
CA ARG A 162 7.78 10.86 15.43
C ARG A 162 7.65 10.11 16.75
N LYS A 163 6.44 10.08 17.33
CA LYS A 163 6.16 9.32 18.57
C LYS A 163 6.01 7.81 18.33
N VAL A 164 5.73 7.38 17.09
CA VAL A 164 5.64 5.97 16.72
C VAL A 164 7.06 5.43 16.55
N LYS A 165 7.42 4.40 17.32
CA LYS A 165 8.78 3.83 17.38
C LYS A 165 8.87 2.42 16.82
N THR A 166 7.76 1.85 16.41
CA THR A 166 7.67 0.49 15.86
C THR A 166 7.19 0.51 14.42
N MET A 167 7.46 -0.58 13.70
CA MET A 167 7.17 -0.65 12.26
C MET A 167 5.69 -0.82 11.97
N ARG A 168 5.34 -0.47 10.74
CA ARG A 168 4.08 -0.79 10.08
C ARG A 168 4.37 -1.33 8.69
N ILE A 169 3.71 -2.42 8.32
CA ILE A 169 3.65 -2.89 6.93
C ILE A 169 2.25 -2.56 6.39
N ASN A 170 2.20 -2.02 5.18
CA ASN A 170 0.98 -1.79 4.45
C ASN A 170 1.02 -2.51 3.11
N LEU A 171 -0.04 -3.23 2.81
CA LEU A 171 -0.23 -3.96 1.56
C LEU A 171 -1.35 -3.27 0.79
N THR A 172 -1.05 -2.71 -0.38
CA THR A 172 -2.05 -2.09 -1.24
C THR A 172 -2.28 -2.96 -2.46
N PHE A 173 -3.40 -3.69 -2.44
CA PHE A 173 -3.83 -4.58 -3.51
C PHE A 173 -4.60 -3.81 -4.58
N ARG A 174 -4.27 -4.05 -5.84
CA ARG A 174 -4.85 -3.39 -7.00
C ARG A 174 -5.11 -4.37 -8.14
N HIS A 175 -6.04 -4.03 -9.00
CA HIS A 175 -6.19 -4.68 -10.29
C HIS A 175 -5.49 -3.83 -11.36
N PHE A 176 -4.45 -4.38 -11.97
CA PHE A 176 -3.70 -3.74 -13.04
C PHE A 176 -4.21 -4.21 -14.40
N LEU A 177 -4.29 -3.28 -15.34
CA LEU A 177 -4.60 -3.59 -16.74
C LEU A 177 -3.43 -4.36 -17.35
N LYS A 178 -3.74 -5.44 -18.08
CA LYS A 178 -2.72 -6.17 -18.86
C LYS A 178 -2.44 -5.36 -20.12
N ALA A 179 -1.15 -5.05 -20.36
CA ALA A 179 -0.70 -4.37 -21.57
C ALA A 179 -0.84 -5.29 -22.78
#